data_c6cdd013b367330eee75b7ad0acd4455
#
_entry.id   c6cdd013b367330eee75b7ad0acd4455
#
_cell.length_a   1.000
_cell.length_b   1.000
_cell.length_c   1.000
_cell.angle_alpha   90.00
_cell.angle_beta   90.00
_cell.angle_gamma   90.00
#
_symmetry.space_group_name_H-M   'P 1'
#
loop_
_entity.id
_entity.type
_entity.pdbx_description
1 polymer ?
#
loop_
_entity_poly.entity_id
_entity_poly.type
_entity_poly.pdbx_seq_one_letter_code
_entity_poly.pdbx_strand_id
1 'polypeptide(L)'
;MKIIKLLTLAAMLASSAAACALPCGNGPEDGTALHGSLNTGNVYATDTIRNNKIITNAQMIGIGAVNILDTYLSPEKYRGTELRYISHTLRERRDSRWSRLIVHQGNMSYSDNRSGNGGEIAGAYTFSYGVHYNWNFFDGSLNVKAGAQADVNVGFLYNTRNSNNPAQARLSLNISPSAAATYRFRLWQHNYSLRYELSVPLIGMMFSPNYGQSYYEIFSRGNYDHNIVPTTFGSTPSLRQMLTFDFSLGRTTLRLGYMGDFQQARVNNLKYHSYSNMLLIGIVRQFNITKIVP
;
A
#
# COMPACT_ATOMS: atom_id res chain seq x y z
N MET A 1 12.37 5.50 25.96
CA MET A 1 13.26 4.43 25.48
C MET A 1 12.60 3.44 24.51
N LYS A 2 11.30 3.11 24.61
CA LYS A 2 10.58 2.18 23.72
C LYS A 2 10.42 2.73 22.27
N ILE A 3 10.20 4.03 22.08
CA ILE A 3 10.02 4.68 20.77
C ILE A 3 11.31 4.69 19.94
N ILE A 4 12.48 4.82 20.56
CA ILE A 4 13.78 4.87 19.87
C ILE A 4 14.11 3.49 19.26
N LYS A 5 13.78 2.39 19.94
CA LYS A 5 13.97 1.03 19.41
C LYS A 5 13.05 0.72 18.23
N LEU A 6 11.85 1.31 18.19
CA LEU A 6 10.92 1.16 17.06
C LEU A 6 11.41 1.92 15.82
N LEU A 7 12.01 3.11 16.02
CA LEU A 7 12.57 3.93 14.94
C LEU A 7 13.79 3.29 14.29
N THR A 8 14.66 2.63 15.04
CA THR A 8 15.83 1.92 14.50
C THR A 8 15.46 0.70 13.67
N LEU A 9 14.42 -0.02 14.05
CA LEU A 9 13.93 -1.17 13.28
C LEU A 9 13.25 -0.74 11.96
N ALA A 10 12.54 0.40 11.96
CA ALA A 10 11.94 0.97 10.75
C ALA A 10 12.99 1.48 9.76
N ALA A 11 14.12 2.01 10.22
CA ALA A 11 15.22 2.44 9.37
C ALA A 11 15.91 1.27 8.65
N MET A 12 15.96 0.09 9.26
CA MET A 12 16.51 -1.12 8.64
C MET A 12 15.59 -1.70 7.55
N LEU A 13 14.29 -1.58 7.70
CA LEU A 13 13.32 -2.01 6.68
C LEU A 13 13.27 -1.07 5.46
N ALA A 14 13.56 0.22 5.64
CA ALA A 14 13.60 1.19 4.54
C ALA A 14 14.85 1.02 3.65
N SER A 15 15.95 0.50 4.16
CA SER A 15 17.20 0.33 3.40
C SER A 15 17.18 -0.86 2.44
N SER A 16 16.34 -1.87 2.66
CA SER A 16 16.25 -3.05 1.79
C SER A 16 15.40 -2.85 0.53
N ALA A 17 14.57 -1.80 0.46
CA ALA A 17 13.74 -1.50 -0.70
C ALA A 17 14.44 -0.70 -1.81
N ALA A 18 15.67 -0.23 -1.58
CA ALA A 18 16.43 0.61 -2.53
C ALA A 18 17.35 -0.16 -3.48
N ALA A 19 17.43 -1.49 -3.40
CA ALA A 19 18.46 -2.31 -4.05
C ALA A 19 18.07 -2.95 -5.40
N CYS A 20 17.06 -2.45 -6.11
CA CYS A 20 16.71 -2.94 -7.46
C CYS A 20 16.67 -1.83 -8.51
N ALA A 21 17.81 -1.18 -8.75
CA ALA A 21 18.04 -0.37 -9.94
C ALA A 21 19.52 -0.46 -10.31
N LEU A 22 19.91 -1.53 -11.02
CA LEU A 22 21.20 -1.59 -11.70
C LEU A 22 21.00 -1.19 -13.17
N PRO A 23 21.86 -0.34 -13.74
CA PRO A 23 21.84 -0.01 -15.17
C PRO A 23 22.56 -1.10 -15.97
N CYS A 24 21.92 -1.55 -17.05
CA CYS A 24 22.59 -2.39 -18.05
C CYS A 24 23.64 -1.58 -18.82
N GLY A 25 24.81 -2.18 -18.93
CA GLY A 25 26.01 -1.59 -19.51
C GLY A 25 25.99 -1.43 -21.03
N ASN A 26 26.85 -0.54 -21.48
CA ASN A 26 27.19 -0.24 -22.84
C ASN A 26 28.07 -1.34 -23.45
N GLY A 27 27.76 -1.79 -24.66
CA GLY A 27 28.66 -2.56 -25.53
C GLY A 27 29.15 -1.68 -26.70
N PRO A 28 30.27 -2.02 -27.37
CA PRO A 28 31.13 -1.10 -28.02
C PRO A 28 30.73 -0.72 -29.48
N GLU A 29 31.17 0.46 -29.84
CA GLU A 29 31.16 1.02 -31.21
C GLU A 29 32.03 0.20 -32.16
N ASP A 30 31.59 0.02 -33.40
CA ASP A 30 32.52 -0.16 -34.52
C ASP A 30 32.00 0.56 -35.76
N GLY A 31 32.87 1.39 -36.31
CA GLY A 31 32.58 2.27 -37.43
C GLY A 31 32.89 1.60 -38.75
N THR A 32 32.12 1.97 -39.75
CA THR A 32 32.63 2.06 -41.15
C THR A 32 31.74 3.01 -41.96
N ALA A 33 32.39 4.02 -42.50
CA ALA A 33 31.82 4.94 -43.45
C ALA A 33 31.72 4.30 -44.85
N LEU A 34 30.62 4.57 -45.56
CA LEU A 34 30.62 4.54 -47.04
C LEU A 34 29.66 5.60 -47.60
N HIS A 35 30.21 6.39 -48.47
CA HIS A 35 29.57 7.38 -49.33
C HIS A 35 28.46 6.79 -50.21
N GLY A 36 27.43 7.62 -50.44
CA GLY A 36 26.49 7.33 -51.52
C GLY A 36 25.25 8.23 -51.56
N SER A 37 25.36 9.30 -52.38
CA SER A 37 24.30 9.89 -53.21
C SER A 37 23.05 10.54 -52.57
N LEU A 38 22.97 11.84 -52.81
CA LEU A 38 21.80 12.73 -52.72
C LEU A 38 20.54 12.15 -53.36
N ASN A 39 19.48 12.10 -52.61
CA ASN A 39 18.14 12.20 -53.17
C ASN A 39 17.26 13.05 -52.21
N THR A 40 16.96 14.26 -52.68
CA THR A 40 16.11 15.25 -52.05
C THR A 40 14.65 14.76 -52.09
N GLY A 41 14.21 14.10 -51.07
CA GLY A 41 12.82 13.87 -50.78
C GLY A 41 12.53 14.37 -49.37
N ASN A 42 11.83 15.49 -49.25
CA ASN A 42 11.32 16.00 -48.00
C ASN A 42 10.36 14.98 -47.38
N VAL A 43 10.91 14.04 -46.64
CA VAL A 43 10.16 13.25 -45.68
C VAL A 43 10.31 13.97 -44.35
N TYR A 44 9.35 14.82 -44.04
CA TYR A 44 9.14 15.22 -42.66
C TYR A 44 8.77 13.95 -41.88
N ALA A 45 9.78 13.28 -41.36
CA ALA A 45 9.59 12.31 -40.32
C ALA A 45 9.01 13.07 -39.13
N THR A 46 7.70 13.06 -39.00
CA THR A 46 7.04 13.46 -37.77
C THR A 46 7.46 12.44 -36.71
N ASP A 47 8.56 12.76 -36.02
CA ASP A 47 8.94 12.10 -34.78
C ASP A 47 7.76 12.21 -33.83
N THR A 48 6.90 11.19 -33.86
CA THR A 48 5.80 11.08 -32.93
C THR A 48 6.39 10.69 -31.60
N ILE A 49 6.83 11.70 -30.84
CA ILE A 49 7.23 11.54 -29.45
C ILE A 49 5.99 11.08 -28.68
N ARG A 50 5.79 9.77 -28.60
CA ARG A 50 4.73 9.17 -27.77
C ARG A 50 5.16 9.18 -26.30
N ASN A 51 5.08 10.36 -25.70
CA ASN A 51 5.25 10.50 -24.26
C ASN A 51 3.95 10.09 -23.53
N ASN A 52 3.77 8.80 -23.27
CA ASN A 52 2.45 8.27 -22.90
C ASN A 52 2.33 7.81 -21.47
N LYS A 53 3.43 7.71 -20.70
CA LYS A 53 3.38 7.14 -19.34
C LYS A 53 3.77 8.17 -18.28
N ILE A 54 2.89 8.36 -17.31
CA ILE A 54 3.14 9.16 -16.11
C ILE A 54 3.16 8.18 -14.93
N ILE A 55 4.24 8.19 -14.16
CA ILE A 55 4.38 7.40 -12.94
C ILE A 55 4.50 8.37 -11.78
N THR A 56 3.54 8.35 -10.88
CA THR A 56 3.58 9.11 -9.63
C THR A 56 3.86 8.14 -8.49
N ASN A 57 4.99 8.31 -7.82
CA ASN A 57 5.36 7.52 -6.65
C ASN A 57 5.37 8.42 -5.42
N ALA A 58 4.62 8.03 -4.39
CA ALA A 58 4.63 8.66 -3.09
C ALA A 58 5.18 7.67 -2.05
N GLN A 59 6.17 8.11 -1.28
CA GLN A 59 6.70 7.36 -0.16
C GLN A 59 6.35 8.11 1.11
N MET A 60 5.66 7.41 2.03
CA MET A 60 5.08 8.00 3.23
C MET A 60 5.44 7.18 4.46
N ILE A 61 5.61 7.87 5.58
CA ILE A 61 5.71 7.27 6.91
C ILE A 61 4.52 7.78 7.72
N GLY A 62 3.87 6.88 8.44
CA GLY A 62 2.74 7.19 9.31
C GLY A 62 3.00 6.76 10.74
N ILE A 63 2.49 7.56 11.66
CA ILE A 63 2.43 7.22 13.08
C ILE A 63 1.02 7.50 13.60
N GLY A 64 0.51 6.61 14.44
CA GLY A 64 -0.83 6.80 14.95
C GLY A 64 -1.22 5.82 16.04
N ALA A 65 -2.48 5.92 16.45
CA ALA A 65 -3.07 5.06 17.46
C ALA A 65 -3.63 3.79 16.81
N VAL A 66 -3.50 2.67 17.53
CA VAL A 66 -4.08 1.38 17.14
C VAL A 66 -4.86 0.78 18.29
N ASN A 67 -5.95 0.08 17.96
CA ASN A 67 -6.76 -0.72 18.89
C ASN A 67 -6.93 -2.11 18.28
N ILE A 68 -6.44 -3.13 18.99
CA ILE A 68 -6.42 -4.52 18.52
C ILE A 68 -7.23 -5.40 19.49
N LEU A 69 -8.01 -6.31 18.94
CA LEU A 69 -8.62 -7.43 19.62
C LEU A 69 -8.43 -8.68 18.78
N ASP A 70 -7.88 -9.70 19.34
CA ASP A 70 -7.85 -11.03 18.74
C ASP A 70 -8.22 -12.08 19.79
N THR A 71 -9.44 -12.63 19.68
CA THR A 71 -9.97 -13.57 20.68
C THR A 71 -9.28 -14.94 20.66
N TYR A 72 -8.43 -15.22 19.66
CA TYR A 72 -7.55 -16.39 19.69
C TYR A 72 -6.42 -16.22 20.72
N LEU A 73 -5.87 -15.00 20.83
CA LEU A 73 -4.77 -14.69 21.73
C LEU A 73 -5.28 -14.25 23.11
N SER A 74 -6.29 -13.39 23.14
CA SER A 74 -6.82 -12.82 24.38
C SER A 74 -8.22 -12.24 24.17
N PRO A 75 -9.13 -12.34 25.14
CA PRO A 75 -10.42 -11.66 25.09
C PRO A 75 -10.31 -10.15 25.35
N GLU A 76 -9.13 -9.65 25.73
CA GLU A 76 -8.90 -8.25 26.06
C GLU A 76 -8.59 -7.41 24.82
N LYS A 77 -8.89 -6.11 24.89
CA LYS A 77 -8.51 -5.12 23.87
C LYS A 77 -7.18 -4.50 24.23
N TYR A 78 -6.30 -4.42 23.23
CA TYR A 78 -4.98 -3.81 23.34
C TYR A 78 -4.99 -2.46 22.62
N ARG A 79 -4.43 -1.43 23.24
CA ARG A 79 -4.34 -0.09 22.69
C ARG A 79 -2.89 0.38 22.71
N GLY A 80 -2.45 0.98 21.62
CA GLY A 80 -1.07 1.39 21.51
C GLY A 80 -0.77 2.27 20.33
N THR A 81 0.48 2.22 19.90
CA THR A 81 1.00 3.03 18.80
C THR A 81 1.42 2.13 17.64
N GLU A 82 1.08 2.56 16.43
CA GLU A 82 1.47 1.94 15.18
C GLU A 82 2.39 2.86 14.39
N LEU A 83 3.43 2.30 13.79
CA LEU A 83 4.27 2.90 12.78
C LEU A 83 4.01 2.19 11.45
N ARG A 84 3.81 2.96 10.36
CA ARG A 84 3.55 2.41 9.02
C ARG A 84 4.40 3.10 7.97
N TYR A 85 4.93 2.32 7.04
CA TYR A 85 5.54 2.78 5.81
C TYR A 85 4.64 2.43 4.63
N ILE A 86 4.48 3.37 3.69
CA ILE A 86 3.65 3.20 2.50
C ILE A 86 4.42 3.68 1.28
N SER A 87 4.57 2.80 0.29
CA SER A 87 5.00 3.14 -1.07
C SER A 87 3.80 3.03 -2.00
N HIS A 88 3.32 4.16 -2.50
CA HIS A 88 2.12 4.28 -3.31
C HIS A 88 2.50 4.72 -4.72
N THR A 89 2.37 3.84 -5.70
CA THR A 89 2.75 4.06 -7.09
C THR A 89 1.53 4.05 -8.00
N LEU A 90 1.22 5.19 -8.58
CA LEU A 90 0.16 5.35 -9.57
C LEU A 90 0.79 5.42 -10.96
N ARG A 91 0.35 4.56 -11.87
CA ARG A 91 0.77 4.53 -13.26
C ARG A 91 -0.39 4.91 -14.17
N GLU A 92 -0.25 6.00 -14.90
CA GLU A 92 -1.24 6.55 -15.82
C GLU A 92 -0.67 6.62 -17.23
N ARG A 93 -1.58 6.62 -18.22
CA ARG A 93 -1.25 6.89 -19.62
C ARG A 93 -2.09 8.07 -20.09
N ARG A 94 -1.50 8.98 -20.85
CA ARG A 94 -2.23 10.14 -21.39
C ARG A 94 -3.28 9.76 -22.43
N ASP A 95 -3.03 8.66 -23.14
CA ASP A 95 -3.87 8.09 -24.20
C ASP A 95 -4.92 7.09 -23.72
N SER A 96 -5.00 6.87 -22.41
CA SER A 96 -5.91 5.86 -21.83
C SER A 96 -6.59 6.38 -20.57
N ARG A 97 -7.84 6.04 -20.42
CA ARG A 97 -8.62 6.29 -19.20
C ARG A 97 -8.35 5.26 -18.10
N TRP A 98 -7.50 4.26 -18.36
CA TRP A 98 -7.15 3.25 -17.38
C TRP A 98 -5.85 3.61 -16.65
N SER A 99 -5.87 3.50 -15.34
CA SER A 99 -4.70 3.64 -14.47
C SER A 99 -4.47 2.37 -13.64
N ARG A 100 -3.22 2.18 -13.22
CA ARG A 100 -2.82 1.07 -12.36
C ARG A 100 -2.25 1.62 -11.08
N LEU A 101 -2.70 1.05 -9.98
CA LEU A 101 -2.23 1.38 -8.64
C LEU A 101 -1.43 0.20 -8.09
N ILE A 102 -0.25 0.50 -7.55
CA ILE A 102 0.57 -0.48 -6.83
C ILE A 102 0.89 0.13 -5.47
N VAL A 103 0.51 -0.57 -4.40
CA VAL A 103 0.78 -0.14 -3.04
C VAL A 103 1.51 -1.23 -2.30
N HIS A 104 2.63 -0.86 -1.69
CA HIS A 104 3.34 -1.66 -0.70
C HIS A 104 3.23 -0.94 0.62
N GLN A 105 2.77 -1.62 1.64
CA GLN A 105 2.74 -1.05 2.99
C GLN A 105 3.19 -2.09 4.02
N GLY A 106 3.96 -1.62 4.99
CA GLY A 106 4.38 -2.40 6.13
C GLY A 106 4.07 -1.64 7.40
N ASN A 107 3.56 -2.32 8.41
CA ASN A 107 3.27 -1.71 9.70
C ASN A 107 3.78 -2.57 10.84
N MET A 108 4.10 -1.89 11.95
CA MET A 108 4.40 -2.52 13.22
C MET A 108 3.73 -1.73 14.33
N SER A 109 3.20 -2.42 15.33
CA SER A 109 2.59 -1.81 16.48
C SER A 109 2.98 -2.49 17.78
N TYR A 110 2.94 -1.71 18.84
CA TYR A 110 3.02 -2.18 20.21
C TYR A 110 1.83 -1.62 20.99
N SER A 111 1.12 -2.49 21.66
CA SER A 111 -0.12 -2.17 22.37
C SER A 111 -0.12 -2.81 23.74
N ASP A 112 -0.72 -2.13 24.72
CA ASP A 112 -0.89 -2.65 26.07
C ASP A 112 -2.38 -2.88 26.35
N ASN A 113 -2.68 -3.86 27.20
CA ASN A 113 -4.03 -4.06 27.72
C ASN A 113 -4.41 -2.96 28.71
N ARG A 114 -5.68 -2.92 29.15
CA ARG A 114 -6.19 -1.87 30.05
C ARG A 114 -5.47 -1.85 31.41
N SER A 115 -5.06 -3.01 31.92
CA SER A 115 -4.38 -3.14 33.22
C SER A 115 -2.86 -2.87 33.14
N GLY A 116 -2.30 -2.74 31.95
CA GLY A 116 -0.86 -2.47 31.73
C GLY A 116 0.07 -3.66 32.07
N ASN A 117 -0.51 -4.85 32.32
CA ASN A 117 0.25 -6.05 32.69
C ASN A 117 0.45 -7.05 31.54
N GLY A 118 -0.01 -6.73 30.33
CA GLY A 118 0.16 -7.53 29.13
C GLY A 118 0.30 -6.66 27.89
N GLY A 119 1.24 -7.01 27.03
CA GLY A 119 1.50 -6.34 25.76
C GLY A 119 1.18 -7.21 24.56
N GLU A 120 0.92 -6.57 23.43
CA GLU A 120 0.75 -7.21 22.14
C GLU A 120 1.58 -6.52 21.08
N ILE A 121 2.35 -7.30 20.32
CA ILE A 121 3.13 -6.85 19.18
C ILE A 121 2.41 -7.34 17.94
N ALA A 122 2.14 -6.44 17.00
CA ALA A 122 1.62 -6.81 15.69
C ALA A 122 2.52 -6.27 14.60
N GLY A 123 2.60 -7.02 13.51
CA GLY A 123 3.29 -6.59 12.30
C GLY A 123 2.59 -7.17 11.08
N ALA A 124 2.48 -6.37 10.00
CA ALA A 124 1.92 -6.85 8.76
C ALA A 124 2.56 -6.16 7.55
N TYR A 125 2.58 -6.89 6.45
CA TYR A 125 2.87 -6.37 5.13
C TYR A 125 1.68 -6.60 4.23
N THR A 126 1.28 -5.55 3.50
CA THR A 126 0.20 -5.62 2.52
C THR A 126 0.71 -5.16 1.16
N PHE A 127 0.47 -5.99 0.16
CA PHE A 127 0.64 -5.66 -1.25
C PHE A 127 -0.72 -5.48 -1.89
N SER A 128 -0.94 -4.35 -2.60
CA SER A 128 -2.16 -4.09 -3.34
C SER A 128 -1.86 -3.76 -4.79
N TYR A 129 -2.58 -4.39 -5.70
CA TYR A 129 -2.55 -4.10 -7.13
C TYR A 129 -3.95 -3.76 -7.60
N GLY A 130 -4.15 -2.52 -8.07
CA GLY A 130 -5.45 -2.00 -8.50
C GLY A 130 -5.47 -1.56 -9.95
N VAL A 131 -6.64 -1.69 -10.57
CA VAL A 131 -6.96 -1.16 -11.89
C VAL A 131 -8.18 -0.27 -11.78
N HIS A 132 -8.06 0.98 -12.25
CA HIS A 132 -9.08 2.00 -12.11
C HIS A 132 -9.36 2.66 -13.45
N TYR A 133 -10.62 2.99 -13.66
CA TYR A 133 -11.08 3.85 -14.74
C TYR A 133 -11.15 5.29 -14.24
N ASN A 134 -10.71 6.25 -15.10
CA ASN A 134 -10.52 7.66 -14.74
C ASN A 134 -11.54 8.53 -15.45
N TRP A 135 -12.19 9.41 -14.70
CA TRP A 135 -13.03 10.50 -15.19
C TRP A 135 -12.40 11.83 -14.80
N ASN A 136 -12.31 12.74 -15.77
CA ASN A 136 -11.83 14.10 -15.54
C ASN A 136 -13.00 15.07 -15.68
N PHE A 137 -13.14 15.95 -14.71
CA PHE A 137 -14.15 17.00 -14.64
C PHE A 137 -13.46 18.35 -14.45
N PHE A 138 -14.15 19.43 -14.81
CA PHE A 138 -13.69 20.81 -14.63
C PHE A 138 -12.30 21.03 -15.25
N ASP A 139 -12.16 20.76 -16.53
CA ASP A 139 -10.90 20.88 -17.30
C ASP A 139 -9.71 20.17 -16.63
N GLY A 140 -9.97 19.05 -15.97
CA GLY A 140 -8.95 18.24 -15.31
C GLY A 140 -8.60 18.64 -13.88
N SER A 141 -9.27 19.67 -13.32
CA SER A 141 -9.08 20.04 -11.91
C SER A 141 -9.57 18.96 -10.96
N LEU A 142 -10.65 18.24 -11.31
CA LEU A 142 -11.13 17.11 -10.55
C LEU A 142 -10.96 15.81 -11.35
N ASN A 143 -10.18 14.89 -10.82
CA ASN A 143 -10.00 13.55 -11.36
C ASN A 143 -10.62 12.54 -10.39
N VAL A 144 -11.59 11.77 -10.86
CA VAL A 144 -12.23 10.69 -10.11
C VAL A 144 -11.81 9.36 -10.72
N LYS A 145 -11.47 8.41 -9.89
CA LYS A 145 -11.08 7.05 -10.27
C LYS A 145 -11.96 6.06 -9.53
N ALA A 146 -12.42 5.03 -10.21
CA ALA A 146 -13.09 3.91 -9.58
C ALA A 146 -12.68 2.61 -10.26
N GLY A 147 -12.59 1.55 -9.47
CA GLY A 147 -12.16 0.25 -9.95
C GLY A 147 -12.09 -0.77 -8.82
N ALA A 148 -11.20 -1.72 -8.99
CA ALA A 148 -10.97 -2.76 -7.99
C ALA A 148 -9.47 -3.00 -7.81
N GLN A 149 -9.11 -3.50 -6.65
CA GLN A 149 -7.76 -3.92 -6.30
C GLN A 149 -7.77 -5.32 -5.68
N ALA A 150 -6.69 -6.06 -5.91
CA ALA A 150 -6.37 -7.27 -5.19
C ALA A 150 -5.37 -6.93 -4.08
N ASP A 151 -5.69 -7.37 -2.87
CA ASP A 151 -4.88 -7.13 -1.67
C ASP A 151 -4.37 -8.47 -1.13
N VAL A 152 -3.06 -8.60 -0.97
CA VAL A 152 -2.42 -9.71 -0.27
C VAL A 152 -1.87 -9.17 1.04
N ASN A 153 -2.30 -9.75 2.15
CA ASN A 153 -1.83 -9.38 3.49
C ASN A 153 -1.13 -10.57 4.15
N VAL A 154 0.04 -10.31 4.71
CA VAL A 154 0.84 -11.26 5.50
C VAL A 154 1.24 -10.55 6.78
N GLY A 155 0.88 -11.11 7.92
CA GLY A 155 1.16 -10.49 9.21
C GLY A 155 1.16 -11.49 10.35
N PHE A 156 1.43 -10.95 11.52
CA PHE A 156 1.42 -11.70 12.78
C PHE A 156 0.96 -10.82 13.94
N LEU A 157 0.46 -11.49 14.97
CA LEU A 157 0.26 -10.93 16.30
C LEU A 157 1.01 -11.79 17.30
N TYR A 158 1.59 -11.18 18.31
CA TYR A 158 2.26 -11.86 19.42
C TYR A 158 1.83 -11.23 20.74
N ASN A 159 1.21 -12.06 21.60
CA ASN A 159 0.75 -11.65 22.92
C ASN A 159 1.76 -12.07 23.98
N THR A 160 2.27 -11.12 24.77
CA THR A 160 3.33 -11.38 25.75
C THR A 160 2.85 -12.09 27.00
N ARG A 161 1.53 -12.18 27.20
CA ARG A 161 0.90 -12.79 28.39
C ARG A 161 0.40 -14.21 28.14
N ASN A 162 0.08 -14.54 26.89
CA ASN A 162 -0.40 -15.87 26.55
C ASN A 162 0.79 -16.83 26.44
N SER A 163 0.90 -17.78 27.38
CA SER A 163 2.01 -18.74 27.41
C SER A 163 1.78 -19.99 26.54
N ASN A 164 0.52 -20.30 26.21
CA ASN A 164 0.20 -21.52 25.47
C ASN A 164 0.24 -21.31 23.95
N ASN A 165 -0.46 -20.30 23.45
CA ASN A 165 -0.48 -19.91 22.04
C ASN A 165 -0.20 -18.41 21.91
N PRO A 166 1.06 -17.95 22.06
CA PRO A 166 1.36 -16.52 22.12
C PRO A 166 1.29 -15.80 20.76
N ALA A 167 1.32 -16.57 19.67
CA ALA A 167 1.40 -15.99 18.32
C ALA A 167 0.23 -16.41 17.44
N GLN A 168 -0.18 -15.50 16.55
CA GLN A 168 -1.14 -15.77 15.50
C GLN A 168 -0.65 -15.23 14.17
N ALA A 169 -0.72 -16.03 13.11
CA ALA A 169 -0.48 -15.62 11.74
C ALA A 169 -1.74 -14.97 11.15
N ARG A 170 -1.55 -13.89 10.39
CA ARG A 170 -2.62 -13.17 9.69
C ARG A 170 -2.33 -13.18 8.20
N LEU A 171 -2.99 -14.07 7.47
CA LEU A 171 -2.84 -14.20 6.03
C LEU A 171 -4.20 -13.97 5.39
N SER A 172 -4.28 -13.09 4.39
CA SER A 172 -5.51 -12.90 3.63
C SER A 172 -5.24 -12.46 2.20
N LEU A 173 -6.14 -12.85 1.31
CA LEU A 173 -6.23 -12.41 -0.07
C LEU A 173 -7.63 -11.85 -0.28
N ASN A 174 -7.75 -10.61 -0.75
CA ASN A 174 -9.03 -9.94 -0.91
C ASN A 174 -9.13 -9.26 -2.27
N ILE A 175 -10.35 -9.19 -2.79
CA ILE A 175 -10.71 -8.30 -3.89
C ILE A 175 -11.54 -7.16 -3.30
N SER A 176 -11.05 -5.93 -3.52
CA SER A 176 -11.57 -4.72 -2.91
C SER A 176 -11.99 -3.72 -3.98
N PRO A 177 -13.28 -3.40 -4.14
CA PRO A 177 -13.70 -2.16 -4.79
C PRO A 177 -12.94 -0.99 -4.17
N SER A 178 -12.49 -0.08 -5.03
CA SER A 178 -11.74 1.10 -4.59
C SER A 178 -12.04 2.30 -5.47
N ALA A 179 -12.04 3.47 -4.82
CA ALA A 179 -12.27 4.74 -5.47
C ALA A 179 -11.29 5.79 -4.96
N ALA A 180 -10.97 6.75 -5.82
CA ALA A 180 -10.17 7.90 -5.46
C ALA A 180 -10.67 9.16 -6.14
N ALA A 181 -10.67 10.28 -5.43
CA ALA A 181 -10.95 11.60 -5.97
C ALA A 181 -9.76 12.51 -5.71
N THR A 182 -9.28 13.18 -6.74
CA THR A 182 -8.14 14.10 -6.66
C THR A 182 -8.57 15.46 -7.19
N TYR A 183 -8.54 16.45 -6.33
CA TYR A 183 -8.81 17.85 -6.67
C TYR A 183 -7.50 18.63 -6.73
N ARG A 184 -7.20 19.24 -7.89
CA ARG A 184 -6.01 20.05 -8.13
C ARG A 184 -6.42 21.50 -8.22
N PHE A 185 -5.74 22.37 -7.47
CA PHE A 185 -5.99 23.80 -7.49
C PHE A 185 -4.69 24.59 -7.37
N ARG A 186 -4.75 25.83 -7.81
CA ARG A 186 -3.63 26.76 -7.72
C ARG A 186 -4.01 27.92 -6.80
N LEU A 187 -3.17 28.15 -5.81
CA LEU A 187 -3.31 29.27 -4.88
C LEU A 187 -1.96 29.97 -4.73
N TRP A 188 -1.94 31.30 -4.85
CA TRP A 188 -0.73 32.13 -4.74
C TRP A 188 0.46 31.59 -5.53
N GLN A 189 0.25 31.22 -6.80
CA GLN A 189 1.24 30.68 -7.73
C GLN A 189 1.78 29.27 -7.39
N HIS A 190 1.33 28.65 -6.31
CA HIS A 190 1.68 27.28 -5.97
C HIS A 190 0.57 26.29 -6.36
N ASN A 191 0.96 25.11 -6.79
CA ASN A 191 0.04 24.04 -7.11
C ASN A 191 -0.17 23.15 -5.88
N TYR A 192 -1.44 22.89 -5.59
CA TYR A 192 -1.88 22.02 -4.50
C TYR A 192 -2.74 20.89 -5.04
N SER A 193 -2.74 19.77 -4.35
CA SER A 193 -3.59 18.62 -4.67
C SER A 193 -4.14 18.02 -3.39
N LEU A 194 -5.46 17.89 -3.33
CA LEU A 194 -6.16 17.17 -2.28
C LEU A 194 -6.65 15.86 -2.87
N ARG A 195 -6.32 14.74 -2.23
CA ARG A 195 -6.71 13.41 -2.72
C ARG A 195 -7.32 12.59 -1.59
N TYR A 196 -8.50 12.05 -1.85
CA TYR A 196 -9.19 11.11 -0.99
C TYR A 196 -9.26 9.75 -1.68
N GLU A 197 -8.91 8.69 -0.97
CA GLU A 197 -8.97 7.31 -1.42
C GLU A 197 -9.77 6.46 -0.44
N LEU A 198 -10.53 5.52 -1.00
CA LEU A 198 -11.36 4.59 -0.26
C LEU A 198 -11.22 3.19 -0.85
N SER A 199 -11.06 2.17 -0.01
CA SER A 199 -11.13 0.76 -0.42
C SER A 199 -11.85 -0.07 0.63
N VAL A 200 -12.64 -1.05 0.15
CA VAL A 200 -13.49 -1.91 0.99
C VAL A 200 -13.32 -3.35 0.49
N PRO A 201 -12.70 -4.26 1.26
CA PRO A 201 -12.68 -5.68 0.93
C PRO A 201 -14.10 -6.24 0.79
N LEU A 202 -14.41 -6.81 -0.37
CA LEU A 202 -15.75 -7.33 -0.65
C LEU A 202 -15.80 -8.85 -0.54
N ILE A 203 -14.87 -9.53 -1.18
CA ILE A 203 -14.72 -10.99 -1.18
C ILE A 203 -13.25 -11.35 -1.05
N GLY A 204 -12.97 -12.50 -0.45
CA GLY A 204 -11.60 -12.97 -0.31
C GLY A 204 -11.50 -14.31 0.38
N MET A 205 -10.33 -14.60 0.85
CA MET A 205 -10.03 -15.74 1.71
C MET A 205 -9.01 -15.34 2.77
N MET A 206 -9.11 -15.96 3.94
CA MET A 206 -8.15 -15.74 5.00
C MET A 206 -7.80 -17.04 5.72
N PHE A 207 -6.58 -17.09 6.24
CA PHE A 207 -6.17 -18.11 7.18
C PHE A 207 -6.69 -17.75 8.59
N SER A 208 -7.34 -18.70 9.25
CA SER A 208 -7.79 -18.59 10.63
C SER A 208 -7.76 -19.97 11.28
N PRO A 209 -7.10 -20.14 12.43
CA PRO A 209 -7.30 -21.35 13.24
C PRO A 209 -8.76 -21.45 13.69
N ASN A 210 -9.20 -22.64 14.08
CA ASN A 210 -10.46 -22.81 14.77
C ASN A 210 -10.33 -22.40 16.23
N TYR A 211 -11.46 -22.09 16.88
CA TYR A 211 -11.46 -21.79 18.30
C TYR A 211 -10.86 -22.97 19.12
N GLY A 212 -9.83 -22.70 19.92
CA GLY A 212 -9.12 -23.69 20.71
C GLY A 212 -8.09 -24.55 19.95
N GLN A 213 -7.99 -24.43 18.61
CA GLN A 213 -7.01 -25.16 17.81
C GLN A 213 -5.61 -24.54 17.95
N SER A 214 -4.60 -25.35 18.24
CA SER A 214 -3.22 -24.91 18.32
C SER A 214 -2.50 -24.97 16.97
N TYR A 215 -1.45 -24.15 16.79
CA TYR A 215 -0.58 -24.25 15.60
C TYR A 215 0.15 -25.59 15.50
N TYR A 216 0.41 -26.26 16.63
CA TYR A 216 0.96 -27.60 16.64
C TYR A 216 0.01 -28.61 15.98
N GLU A 217 -1.29 -28.53 16.28
CA GLU A 217 -2.30 -29.39 15.63
C GLU A 217 -2.39 -29.15 14.15
N ILE A 218 -2.33 -27.88 13.71
CA ILE A 218 -2.37 -27.52 12.28
C ILE A 218 -1.12 -28.05 11.56
N PHE A 219 0.09 -27.65 12.00
CA PHE A 219 1.30 -27.86 11.21
C PHE A 219 2.04 -29.15 11.52
N SER A 220 1.92 -29.69 12.75
CA SER A 220 2.63 -30.92 13.12
C SER A 220 1.75 -32.16 13.01
N ARG A 221 0.44 -32.04 13.27
CA ARG A 221 -0.51 -33.16 13.15
C ARG A 221 -1.31 -33.16 11.84
N GLY A 222 -1.14 -32.14 11.01
CA GLY A 222 -1.82 -32.05 9.70
C GLY A 222 -3.33 -31.81 9.79
N ASN A 223 -3.83 -31.26 10.88
CA ASN A 223 -5.24 -30.95 11.03
C ASN A 223 -5.55 -29.58 10.39
N TYR A 224 -5.81 -29.57 9.08
CA TYR A 224 -6.08 -28.36 8.29
C TYR A 224 -7.57 -28.04 8.12
N ASP A 225 -8.44 -28.65 8.92
CA ASP A 225 -9.87 -28.50 8.76
C ASP A 225 -10.32 -27.06 8.95
N HIS A 226 -10.96 -26.51 7.90
CA HIS A 226 -11.52 -25.16 7.85
C HIS A 226 -10.55 -23.99 8.20
N ASN A 227 -9.22 -24.18 8.05
CA ASN A 227 -8.26 -23.12 8.35
C ASN A 227 -8.16 -22.07 7.24
N ILE A 228 -8.55 -22.39 6.00
CA ILE A 228 -8.70 -21.42 4.90
C ILE A 228 -10.18 -21.15 4.72
N VAL A 229 -10.58 -19.93 5.08
CA VAL A 229 -12.00 -19.55 5.12
C VAL A 229 -12.28 -18.52 4.03
N PRO A 230 -13.28 -18.75 3.16
CA PRO A 230 -13.78 -17.73 2.26
C PRO A 230 -14.41 -16.60 3.06
N THR A 231 -14.12 -15.37 2.69
CA THR A 231 -14.59 -14.17 3.38
C THR A 231 -15.43 -13.30 2.46
N THR A 232 -16.40 -12.64 3.06
CA THR A 232 -17.26 -11.65 2.41
C THR A 232 -17.31 -10.40 3.27
N PHE A 233 -17.83 -9.31 2.74
CA PHE A 233 -18.05 -8.09 3.52
C PHE A 233 -18.82 -8.34 4.83
N GLY A 234 -19.75 -9.29 4.86
CA GLY A 234 -20.51 -9.64 6.09
C GLY A 234 -19.64 -10.29 7.16
N SER A 235 -18.64 -11.12 6.79
CA SER A 235 -17.73 -11.79 7.74
C SER A 235 -16.51 -10.93 8.08
N THR A 236 -16.10 -10.03 7.16
CA THR A 236 -14.91 -9.17 7.32
C THR A 236 -15.20 -7.72 6.95
N PRO A 237 -16.12 -7.02 7.65
CA PRO A 237 -16.48 -5.64 7.33
C PRO A 237 -15.30 -4.72 7.62
N SER A 238 -14.50 -4.46 6.60
CA SER A 238 -13.26 -3.69 6.69
C SER A 238 -13.31 -2.49 5.76
N LEU A 239 -12.62 -1.42 6.16
CA LEU A 239 -12.59 -0.16 5.42
C LEU A 239 -11.20 0.44 5.55
N ARG A 240 -10.61 0.86 4.43
CA ARG A 240 -9.41 1.69 4.40
C ARG A 240 -9.71 2.99 3.70
N GLN A 241 -9.35 4.10 4.34
CA GLN A 241 -9.49 5.44 3.79
C GLN A 241 -8.21 6.22 3.98
N MET A 242 -7.88 7.08 3.01
CA MET A 242 -6.70 7.93 3.07
C MET A 242 -7.03 9.30 2.46
N LEU A 243 -6.80 10.36 3.24
CA LEU A 243 -6.89 11.74 2.79
C LEU A 243 -5.47 12.30 2.75
N THR A 244 -5.04 12.82 1.61
CA THR A 244 -3.70 13.38 1.44
C THR A 244 -3.74 14.76 0.80
N PHE A 245 -2.85 15.62 1.26
CA PHE A 245 -2.64 16.97 0.76
C PHE A 245 -1.20 17.10 0.26
N ASP A 246 -1.05 17.41 -1.03
CA ASP A 246 0.24 17.61 -1.68
C ASP A 246 0.49 19.08 -1.89
N PHE A 247 1.71 19.52 -1.57
CA PHE A 247 2.17 20.88 -1.84
C PHE A 247 3.63 20.88 -2.30
N SER A 248 3.93 21.73 -3.26
CA SER A 248 5.26 21.82 -3.85
C SER A 248 6.14 22.79 -3.06
N LEU A 249 7.28 22.31 -2.60
CA LEU A 249 8.32 23.11 -1.95
C LEU A 249 9.58 23.10 -2.85
N GLY A 250 9.73 24.12 -3.68
CA GLY A 250 10.78 24.16 -4.68
C GLY A 250 10.67 23.03 -5.72
N ARG A 251 11.65 22.12 -5.76
CA ARG A 251 11.69 20.96 -6.66
C ARG A 251 11.05 19.69 -6.09
N THR A 252 10.63 19.73 -4.85
CA THR A 252 10.09 18.56 -4.13
C THR A 252 8.62 18.78 -3.81
N THR A 253 7.79 17.77 -4.03
CA THR A 253 6.40 17.78 -3.58
C THR A 253 6.31 17.00 -2.27
N LEU A 254 5.90 17.68 -1.22
CA LEU A 254 5.62 17.08 0.07
C LEU A 254 4.17 16.65 0.15
N ARG A 255 3.91 15.57 0.88
CA ARG A 255 2.58 15.03 1.14
C ARG A 255 2.36 14.95 2.64
N LEU A 256 1.28 15.54 3.09
CA LEU A 256 0.72 15.32 4.41
C LEU A 256 -0.57 14.53 4.27
N GLY A 257 -0.89 13.69 5.23
CA GLY A 257 -2.12 12.92 5.14
C GLY A 257 -2.61 12.37 6.45
N TYR A 258 -3.83 11.86 6.37
CA TYR A 258 -4.49 11.06 7.40
C TYR A 258 -4.92 9.74 6.78
N MET A 259 -4.73 8.64 7.50
CA MET A 259 -5.19 7.32 7.12
C MET A 259 -5.97 6.67 8.25
N GLY A 260 -7.15 6.16 7.92
CA GLY A 260 -7.92 5.25 8.75
C GLY A 260 -7.90 3.86 8.11
N ASP A 261 -7.48 2.85 8.87
CA ASP A 261 -7.47 1.44 8.45
C ASP A 261 -8.23 0.62 9.50
N PHE A 262 -9.45 0.23 9.15
CA PHE A 262 -10.37 -0.46 10.05
C PHE A 262 -10.57 -1.88 9.53
N GLN A 263 -9.89 -2.83 10.14
CA GLN A 263 -9.97 -4.23 9.78
C GLN A 263 -10.78 -4.99 10.82
N GLN A 264 -11.71 -5.82 10.34
CA GLN A 264 -12.51 -6.68 11.18
C GLN A 264 -12.64 -8.07 10.55
N ALA A 265 -12.76 -9.09 11.37
CA ALA A 265 -13.11 -10.44 10.95
C ALA A 265 -13.89 -11.18 12.05
N ARG A 266 -14.88 -11.95 11.62
CA ARG A 266 -15.57 -12.91 12.47
C ARG A 266 -15.67 -14.24 11.73
N VAL A 267 -14.70 -15.12 12.00
CA VAL A 267 -14.49 -16.41 11.30
C VAL A 267 -14.09 -17.47 12.32
N ASN A 268 -14.52 -18.71 12.11
CA ASN A 268 -14.18 -19.85 12.97
C ASN A 268 -14.47 -19.60 14.46
N ASN A 269 -15.57 -18.90 14.76
CA ASN A 269 -15.95 -18.45 16.12
C ASN A 269 -14.94 -17.50 16.79
N LEU A 270 -13.96 -16.99 16.04
CA LEU A 270 -13.00 -16.00 16.49
C LEU A 270 -13.40 -14.61 16.03
N LYS A 271 -13.17 -13.61 16.89
CA LYS A 271 -13.35 -12.19 16.58
C LYS A 271 -11.98 -11.53 16.51
N TYR A 272 -11.78 -10.78 15.46
CA TYR A 272 -10.62 -9.93 15.25
C TYR A 272 -11.04 -8.53 14.90
N HIS A 273 -10.36 -7.53 15.43
CA HIS A 273 -10.32 -6.19 14.85
C HIS A 273 -8.96 -5.52 15.07
N SER A 274 -8.59 -4.71 14.11
CA SER A 274 -7.47 -3.76 14.20
C SER A 274 -7.93 -2.44 13.62
N TYR A 275 -8.06 -1.43 14.47
CA TYR A 275 -8.47 -0.09 14.10
C TYR A 275 -7.29 0.85 14.26
N SER A 276 -6.77 1.34 13.15
CA SER A 276 -5.65 2.27 13.11
C SER A 276 -6.10 3.63 12.59
N ASN A 277 -5.66 4.69 13.28
CA ASN A 277 -5.81 6.08 12.86
C ASN A 277 -4.45 6.74 12.94
N MET A 278 -3.94 7.27 11.82
CA MET A 278 -2.59 7.77 11.75
C MET A 278 -2.45 9.04 10.90
N LEU A 279 -1.45 9.82 11.25
CA LEU A 279 -0.96 10.93 10.43
C LEU A 279 0.18 10.43 9.54
N LEU A 280 0.19 10.90 8.31
CA LEU A 280 1.17 10.54 7.29
C LEU A 280 1.98 11.77 6.89
N ILE A 281 3.28 11.56 6.68
CA ILE A 281 4.16 12.52 6.01
C ILE A 281 4.96 11.79 4.94
N GLY A 282 5.17 12.43 3.80
CA GLY A 282 5.90 11.79 2.71
C GLY A 282 6.34 12.73 1.61
N ILE A 283 6.96 12.12 0.62
CA ILE A 283 7.51 12.78 -0.58
C ILE A 283 6.86 12.16 -1.80
N VAL A 284 6.44 13.02 -2.75
CA VAL A 284 5.89 12.61 -4.04
C VAL A 284 6.89 12.90 -5.14
N ARG A 285 7.16 11.89 -5.97
CA ARG A 285 7.98 12.01 -7.17
C ARG A 285 7.17 11.64 -8.39
N GLN A 286 7.26 12.43 -9.45
CA GLN A 286 6.58 12.16 -10.72
C GLN A 286 7.63 11.98 -11.82
N PHE A 287 7.49 10.88 -12.56
CA PHE A 287 8.35 10.52 -13.68
C PHE A 287 7.53 10.47 -14.97
N ASN A 288 8.00 11.16 -16.00
CA ASN A 288 7.45 11.06 -17.35
C ASN A 288 8.38 10.17 -18.17
N ILE A 289 7.89 9.03 -18.63
CA ILE A 289 8.68 8.11 -19.47
C ILE A 289 8.37 8.43 -20.93
N THR A 290 9.36 8.99 -21.63
CA THR A 290 9.32 9.23 -23.09
C THR A 290 9.91 8.00 -23.78
N LYS A 291 9.14 7.36 -24.65
CA LYS A 291 9.67 6.35 -25.57
C LYS A 291 10.03 7.09 -26.88
N ILE A 292 11.30 7.19 -27.19
CA ILE A 292 11.76 7.56 -28.53
C ILE A 292 11.59 6.28 -29.36
N VAL A 293 10.72 6.31 -30.34
CA VAL A 293 10.61 5.23 -31.33
C VAL A 293 11.51 5.65 -32.49
N PRO A 294 12.54 4.85 -32.83
CA PRO A 294 13.41 5.13 -33.96
C PRO A 294 12.66 5.07 -35.28
#